data_cca767294ca28ddfadfd946174049fea
#
_entry.id   cca767294ca28ddfadfd946174049fea
#
_cell.length_a   1.000
_cell.length_b   1.000
_cell.length_c   1.000
_cell.angle_alpha   90.00
_cell.angle_beta   90.00
_cell.angle_gamma   90.00
#
_symmetry.space_group_name_H-M   'P 1'
#
loop_
_entity.id
_entity.type
_entity.pdbx_description
1 polymer ?
#
loop_
_entity_poly.entity_id
_entity_poly.type
_entity_poly.pdbx_seq_one_letter_code
_entity_poly.pdbx_strand_id
1 'polypeptide(L)'
;MKFFVWLKIYWIKFITLIETLLSKLVYNFHKVISGVKTRKNIRYVEEPNRYERFDVYYPDKKSETGEPYPTICYFHGGGWASYSKHIFTTLSRRLAKMGYVVFCCNYSLAPKYKMEKIIDDAIAATKSAIAHTERYGGDPNRIIFGGDSAGGHISAMLMALTTNGDKRCEFLIGKIKALILFYGVFNMETMLDTGFPNIKALGTACIEGGLQNTDALKKYSPMNYDLSNFAPCFLASGEVDKLHSSQSATMLKKLKESGIKTEHVFFSKREYKAMHAYMTVDGISTNVQTLERVKKFLKEVGL
;
A
#
# COMPACT_ATOMS: atom_id res chain seq x y z
N MET A 1 15.55 -26.36 -7.83
CA MET A 1 15.15 -24.94 -8.00
C MET A 1 14.13 -24.48 -6.94
N LYS A 2 12.98 -25.17 -6.74
CA LYS A 2 11.96 -24.78 -5.73
C LYS A 2 12.52 -24.67 -4.31
N PHE A 3 13.36 -25.63 -3.85
CA PHE A 3 13.95 -25.65 -2.51
C PHE A 3 14.76 -24.38 -2.17
N PHE A 4 15.64 -23.93 -3.08
CA PHE A 4 16.44 -22.72 -2.86
C PHE A 4 15.60 -21.42 -2.83
N VAL A 5 14.49 -21.37 -3.59
CA VAL A 5 13.56 -20.25 -3.54
C VAL A 5 12.86 -20.21 -2.17
N TRP A 6 12.41 -21.37 -1.66
CA TRP A 6 11.82 -21.48 -0.33
C TRP A 6 12.78 -21.05 0.77
N LEU A 7 14.03 -21.52 0.71
CA LEU A 7 15.08 -21.14 1.67
C LEU A 7 15.30 -19.61 1.69
N LYS A 8 15.38 -18.97 0.51
CA LYS A 8 15.49 -17.51 0.41
C LYS A 8 14.29 -16.79 1.00
N ILE A 9 13.07 -17.25 0.76
CA ILE A 9 11.86 -16.64 1.31
C ILE A 9 11.81 -16.78 2.83
N TYR A 10 12.17 -17.95 3.38
CA TYR A 10 12.24 -18.12 4.84
C TYR A 10 13.34 -17.26 5.46
N TRP A 11 14.46 -17.09 4.78
CA TRP A 11 15.52 -16.18 5.21
C TRP A 11 15.05 -14.71 5.20
N ILE A 12 14.37 -14.27 4.16
CA ILE A 12 13.73 -12.93 4.10
C ILE A 12 12.76 -12.78 5.28
N LYS A 13 11.88 -13.75 5.52
CA LYS A 13 10.94 -13.73 6.64
C LYS A 13 11.64 -13.66 8.00
N PHE A 14 12.73 -14.38 8.16
CA PHE A 14 13.53 -14.37 9.39
C PHE A 14 14.18 -12.99 9.62
N ILE A 15 14.82 -12.42 8.61
CA ILE A 15 15.39 -11.05 8.71
C ILE A 15 14.30 -10.03 8.99
N THR A 16 13.20 -10.05 8.27
CA THR A 16 12.09 -9.09 8.47
C THR A 16 11.39 -9.30 9.81
N LEU A 17 11.39 -10.51 10.37
CA LEU A 17 10.93 -10.74 11.74
C LEU A 17 11.87 -10.06 12.75
N ILE A 18 13.20 -10.21 12.58
CA ILE A 18 14.19 -9.54 13.43
C ILE A 18 14.04 -8.02 13.30
N GLU A 19 13.96 -7.49 12.09
CA GLU A 19 13.73 -6.05 11.86
C GLU A 19 12.43 -5.57 12.51
N THR A 20 11.35 -6.37 12.43
CA THR A 20 10.07 -6.07 13.10
C THR A 20 10.21 -6.08 14.62
N LEU A 21 10.97 -7.02 15.18
CA LEU A 21 11.24 -7.10 16.62
C LEU A 21 12.14 -5.96 17.09
N LEU A 22 13.20 -5.66 16.34
CA LEU A 22 14.08 -4.52 16.60
C LEU A 22 13.34 -3.20 16.44
N SER A 23 12.49 -3.07 15.42
CA SER A 23 11.65 -1.89 15.26
C SER A 23 10.67 -1.75 16.42
N LYS A 24 10.12 -2.82 16.96
CA LYS A 24 9.33 -2.76 18.19
C LYS A 24 10.16 -2.31 19.39
N LEU A 25 11.40 -2.74 19.51
CA LEU A 25 12.32 -2.34 20.59
C LEU A 25 12.80 -0.89 20.43
N VAL A 26 13.18 -0.48 19.22
CA VAL A 26 13.75 0.84 18.91
C VAL A 26 12.64 1.87 18.68
N TYR A 27 11.52 1.49 18.06
CA TYR A 27 10.39 2.37 17.72
C TYR A 27 9.18 2.21 18.65
N ASN A 28 9.23 1.31 19.66
CA ASN A 28 8.28 1.36 20.78
C ASN A 28 8.42 2.61 21.67
N PHE A 29 9.49 3.37 21.49
CA PHE A 29 9.49 4.79 21.80
C PHE A 29 8.65 5.57 20.79
N HIS A 30 7.55 5.00 20.32
CA HIS A 30 6.57 5.67 19.49
C HIS A 30 6.17 6.94 20.22
N LYS A 31 6.59 8.07 19.71
CA LYS A 31 6.02 9.34 20.10
C LYS A 31 4.50 9.15 20.03
N VAL A 32 3.87 9.16 21.19
CA VAL A 32 2.40 9.17 21.24
C VAL A 32 1.98 10.37 20.41
N ILE A 33 1.39 10.14 19.25
CA ILE A 33 0.85 11.24 18.44
C ILE A 33 -0.47 11.61 19.10
N SER A 34 -0.45 12.74 19.82
CA SER A 34 -1.63 13.26 20.50
C SER A 34 -2.75 13.57 19.50
N GLY A 35 -3.98 13.37 19.92
CA GLY A 35 -5.15 13.62 19.09
C GLY A 35 -5.50 12.46 18.13
N VAL A 36 -4.95 11.27 18.34
CA VAL A 36 -5.23 10.07 17.53
C VAL A 36 -5.60 8.89 18.43
N LYS A 37 -6.74 8.30 18.15
CA LYS A 37 -7.20 7.04 18.76
C LYS A 37 -6.84 5.85 17.88
N THR A 38 -6.77 4.66 18.50
CA THR A 38 -6.42 3.43 17.81
C THR A 38 -7.31 2.27 18.27
N ARG A 39 -7.77 1.46 17.32
CA ARG A 39 -8.34 0.13 17.56
C ARG A 39 -7.51 -0.91 16.82
N LYS A 40 -7.12 -1.97 17.51
CA LYS A 40 -6.17 -2.95 16.97
C LYS A 40 -6.80 -4.30 16.72
N ASN A 41 -6.24 -5.03 15.73
CA ASN A 41 -6.51 -6.43 15.45
C ASN A 41 -7.98 -6.76 15.16
N ILE A 42 -8.69 -5.84 14.52
CA ILE A 42 -10.06 -6.07 14.08
C ILE A 42 -10.05 -7.07 12.93
N ARG A 43 -10.85 -8.12 13.04
CA ARG A 43 -11.04 -9.13 12.00
C ARG A 43 -11.91 -8.54 10.89
N TYR A 44 -11.56 -8.81 9.63
CA TYR A 44 -12.36 -8.32 8.50
C TYR A 44 -13.11 -9.42 7.74
N VAL A 45 -12.96 -10.68 8.19
CA VAL A 45 -13.76 -11.85 7.78
C VAL A 45 -14.19 -12.61 9.03
N GLU A 46 -15.23 -13.46 8.92
CA GLU A 46 -15.79 -14.21 10.04
C GLU A 46 -14.81 -15.24 10.59
N GLU A 47 -14.22 -16.06 9.73
CA GLU A 47 -13.21 -17.06 10.08
C GLU A 47 -11.81 -16.66 9.57
N PRO A 48 -11.13 -15.73 10.26
CA PRO A 48 -9.90 -15.18 9.76
C PRO A 48 -8.73 -16.13 10.00
N ASN A 49 -7.86 -16.23 9.01
CA ASN A 49 -6.50 -16.65 9.27
C ASN A 49 -5.76 -15.56 10.09
N ARG A 50 -4.52 -15.85 10.52
CA ARG A 50 -3.75 -14.92 11.37
C ARG A 50 -3.47 -13.55 10.74
N TYR A 51 -3.56 -13.42 9.41
CA TYR A 51 -3.28 -12.18 8.68
C TYR A 51 -4.53 -11.31 8.46
N GLU A 52 -5.72 -11.88 8.42
CA GLU A 52 -6.96 -11.20 8.03
C GLU A 52 -7.48 -10.28 9.13
N ARG A 53 -6.66 -9.27 9.45
CA ARG A 53 -6.93 -8.23 10.45
C ARG A 53 -6.37 -6.89 10.01
N PHE A 54 -7.03 -5.81 10.43
CA PHE A 54 -6.51 -4.46 10.32
C PHE A 54 -6.46 -3.76 11.69
N ASP A 55 -5.68 -2.68 11.76
CA ASP A 55 -5.75 -1.69 12.83
C ASP A 55 -6.40 -0.42 12.28
N VAL A 56 -7.18 0.27 13.10
CA VAL A 56 -7.82 1.53 12.74
C VAL A 56 -7.21 2.66 13.56
N TYR A 57 -6.79 3.72 12.88
CA TYR A 57 -6.27 4.94 13.45
C TYR A 57 -7.17 6.09 13.02
N TYR A 58 -7.61 6.93 13.96
CA TYR A 58 -8.58 7.98 13.67
C TYR A 58 -8.42 9.17 14.60
N PRO A 59 -8.80 10.38 14.17
CA PRO A 59 -8.79 11.56 15.03
C PRO A 59 -9.62 11.34 16.28
N ASP A 60 -9.19 11.87 17.43
CA ASP A 60 -9.93 11.77 18.70
C ASP A 60 -11.09 12.78 18.80
N LYS A 61 -11.10 13.78 17.93
CA LYS A 61 -12.14 14.83 17.82
C LYS A 61 -12.96 14.63 16.55
N LYS A 62 -14.11 15.27 16.50
CA LYS A 62 -14.87 15.44 15.27
C LYS A 62 -14.16 16.43 14.35
N SER A 63 -14.42 16.34 13.06
CA SER A 63 -13.92 17.29 12.07
C SER A 63 -14.39 18.71 12.40
N GLU A 64 -13.52 19.69 12.18
CA GLU A 64 -13.84 21.12 12.39
C GLU A 64 -14.92 21.61 11.42
N THR A 65 -15.05 20.99 10.26
CA THR A 65 -16.09 21.30 9.28
C THR A 65 -17.42 20.61 9.57
N GLY A 66 -17.46 19.66 10.51
CA GLY A 66 -18.62 18.80 10.76
C GLY A 66 -18.76 17.62 9.80
N GLU A 67 -18.06 17.64 8.68
CA GLU A 67 -18.08 16.56 7.68
C GLU A 67 -17.31 15.32 8.15
N PRO A 68 -17.71 14.09 7.78
CA PRO A 68 -16.94 12.89 8.06
C PRO A 68 -15.54 12.95 7.41
N TYR A 69 -14.56 12.35 8.04
CA TYR A 69 -13.20 12.25 7.52
C TYR A 69 -13.10 11.32 6.31
N PRO A 70 -12.29 11.62 5.28
CA PRO A 70 -11.98 10.63 4.26
C PRO A 70 -11.33 9.39 4.87
N THR A 71 -11.58 8.24 4.25
CA THR A 71 -11.10 6.93 4.74
C THR A 71 -9.96 6.41 3.90
N ILE A 72 -8.83 6.10 4.53
CA ILE A 72 -7.67 5.49 3.89
C ILE A 72 -7.65 3.99 4.19
N CYS A 73 -7.65 3.14 3.16
CA CYS A 73 -7.27 1.74 3.26
C CYS A 73 -5.81 1.62 2.87
N TYR A 74 -4.93 1.39 3.86
CA TYR A 74 -3.48 1.31 3.66
C TYR A 74 -3.01 -0.14 3.70
N PHE A 75 -2.32 -0.58 2.64
CA PHE A 75 -1.71 -1.90 2.52
C PHE A 75 -0.19 -1.78 2.68
N HIS A 76 0.38 -2.65 3.51
CA HIS A 76 1.81 -2.62 3.81
C HIS A 76 2.67 -3.23 2.70
N GLY A 77 3.93 -2.81 2.59
CA GLY A 77 4.95 -3.42 1.76
C GLY A 77 5.44 -4.77 2.30
N GLY A 78 6.52 -5.26 1.72
CA GLY A 78 7.17 -6.52 2.14
C GLY A 78 7.18 -7.61 1.10
N GLY A 79 7.11 -7.27 -0.20
CA GLY A 79 7.22 -8.22 -1.32
C GLY A 79 6.16 -9.33 -1.28
N TRP A 80 4.96 -9.03 -0.79
CA TRP A 80 3.83 -9.95 -0.60
C TRP A 80 4.14 -11.15 0.32
N ALA A 81 5.33 -11.23 0.92
CA ALA A 81 5.82 -12.39 1.67
C ALA A 81 6.22 -12.08 3.11
N SER A 82 6.32 -10.81 3.49
CA SER A 82 6.85 -10.39 4.79
C SER A 82 6.20 -9.11 5.31
N TYR A 83 6.62 -8.67 6.48
CA TYR A 83 6.10 -7.52 7.22
C TYR A 83 4.63 -7.67 7.68
N SER A 84 4.11 -6.59 8.21
CA SER A 84 2.74 -6.48 8.69
C SER A 84 2.38 -5.02 8.96
N LYS A 85 1.10 -4.74 9.16
CA LYS A 85 0.57 -3.43 9.56
C LYS A 85 1.32 -2.74 10.72
N HIS A 86 2.03 -3.51 11.56
CA HIS A 86 2.73 -2.95 12.73
C HIS A 86 3.86 -1.98 12.37
N ILE A 87 4.56 -2.20 11.26
CA ILE A 87 5.64 -1.32 10.79
C ILE A 87 5.10 0.06 10.41
N PHE A 88 3.85 0.10 9.93
CA PHE A 88 3.19 1.33 9.47
C PHE A 88 2.35 2.03 10.53
N THR A 89 2.48 1.63 11.81
CA THR A 89 1.75 2.26 12.94
C THR A 89 1.97 3.78 13.01
N THR A 90 3.23 4.23 12.88
CA THR A 90 3.56 5.66 12.97
C THR A 90 3.05 6.43 11.75
N LEU A 91 3.23 5.90 10.54
CA LEU A 91 2.69 6.48 9.32
C LEU A 91 1.16 6.61 9.41
N SER A 92 0.47 5.54 9.81
CA SER A 92 -0.99 5.54 9.96
C SER A 92 -1.47 6.58 10.98
N ARG A 93 -0.75 6.74 12.09
CA ARG A 93 -1.05 7.80 13.08
C ARG A 93 -0.84 9.20 12.52
N ARG A 94 0.21 9.41 11.71
CA ARG A 94 0.45 10.71 11.06
C ARG A 94 -0.65 11.04 10.07
N LEU A 95 -1.08 10.09 9.26
CA LEU A 95 -2.23 10.25 8.36
C LEU A 95 -3.52 10.54 9.14
N ALA A 96 -3.77 9.82 10.24
CA ALA A 96 -4.92 10.10 11.10
C ALA A 96 -4.83 11.49 11.74
N LYS A 97 -3.65 11.95 12.14
CA LYS A 97 -3.45 13.32 12.65
C LYS A 97 -3.71 14.40 11.59
N MET A 98 -3.58 14.05 10.31
CA MET A 98 -3.91 14.95 9.19
C MET A 98 -5.42 15.03 8.91
N GLY A 99 -6.27 14.24 9.60
CA GLY A 99 -7.71 14.26 9.42
C GLY A 99 -8.25 13.09 8.56
N TYR A 100 -7.66 11.92 8.66
CA TYR A 100 -8.14 10.72 7.95
C TYR A 100 -8.48 9.61 8.93
N VAL A 101 -9.48 8.78 8.60
CA VAL A 101 -9.66 7.47 9.24
C VAL A 101 -8.84 6.46 8.46
N VAL A 102 -7.87 5.81 9.11
CA VAL A 102 -6.89 4.94 8.45
C VAL A 102 -7.07 3.50 8.89
N PHE A 103 -7.43 2.63 7.96
CA PHE A 103 -7.43 1.19 8.12
C PHE A 103 -6.10 0.65 7.60
N CYS A 104 -5.18 0.32 8.50
CA CYS A 104 -3.91 -0.29 8.15
C CYS A 104 -4.07 -1.80 8.10
N CYS A 105 -4.10 -2.36 6.89
CA CYS A 105 -4.53 -3.72 6.61
C CYS A 105 -3.35 -4.68 6.50
N ASN A 106 -3.43 -5.82 7.19
CA ASN A 106 -2.69 -7.01 6.84
C ASN A 106 -3.42 -7.76 5.72
N TYR A 107 -2.70 -8.65 5.07
CA TYR A 107 -3.20 -9.58 4.06
C TYR A 107 -2.40 -10.89 4.12
N SER A 108 -2.91 -11.97 3.57
CA SER A 108 -2.25 -13.29 3.52
C SER A 108 -0.92 -13.20 2.78
N LEU A 109 0.11 -13.89 3.28
CA LEU A 109 1.48 -13.76 2.78
C LEU A 109 1.94 -15.00 2.02
N ALA A 110 2.64 -14.76 0.90
CA ALA A 110 3.38 -15.79 0.19
C ALA A 110 4.46 -16.43 1.11
N PRO A 111 4.91 -17.62 0.81
CA PRO A 111 4.56 -18.51 -0.30
C PRO A 111 3.34 -19.39 -0.01
N LYS A 112 2.82 -19.35 1.25
CA LYS A 112 1.64 -20.14 1.64
C LYS A 112 0.40 -19.73 0.86
N TYR A 113 0.25 -18.42 0.64
CA TYR A 113 -0.86 -17.85 -0.12
C TYR A 113 -0.34 -17.19 -1.38
N LYS A 114 -1.12 -17.23 -2.45
CA LYS A 114 -0.77 -16.69 -3.76
C LYS A 114 -1.46 -15.36 -4.02
N MET A 115 -1.11 -14.71 -5.11
CA MET A 115 -1.55 -13.36 -5.43
C MET A 115 -3.07 -13.23 -5.46
N GLU A 116 -3.79 -14.25 -5.92
CA GLU A 116 -5.25 -14.25 -5.91
C GLU A 116 -5.80 -14.06 -4.50
N LYS A 117 -5.36 -14.89 -3.54
CA LYS A 117 -5.78 -14.77 -2.13
C LYS A 117 -5.35 -13.43 -1.52
N ILE A 118 -4.18 -12.90 -1.88
CA ILE A 118 -3.68 -11.59 -1.42
C ILE A 118 -4.64 -10.47 -1.87
N ILE A 119 -5.07 -10.51 -3.12
CA ILE A 119 -6.01 -9.53 -3.67
C ILE A 119 -7.41 -9.72 -3.07
N ASP A 120 -7.88 -10.97 -2.91
CA ASP A 120 -9.16 -11.24 -2.25
C ASP A 120 -9.19 -10.73 -0.81
N ASP A 121 -8.09 -10.88 -0.07
CA ASP A 121 -7.96 -10.32 1.28
C ASP A 121 -8.05 -8.79 1.26
N ALA A 122 -7.41 -8.15 0.29
CA ALA A 122 -7.45 -6.70 0.16
C ALA A 122 -8.86 -6.19 -0.18
N ILE A 123 -9.59 -6.91 -1.03
CA ILE A 123 -11.00 -6.64 -1.33
C ILE A 123 -11.85 -6.80 -0.07
N ALA A 124 -11.69 -7.91 0.66
CA ALA A 124 -12.44 -8.17 1.90
C ALA A 124 -12.13 -7.15 2.99
N ALA A 125 -10.85 -6.79 3.17
CA ALA A 125 -10.43 -5.76 4.11
C ALA A 125 -11.05 -4.39 3.78
N THR A 126 -11.08 -4.02 2.49
CA THR A 126 -11.69 -2.78 2.03
C THR A 126 -13.20 -2.78 2.25
N LYS A 127 -13.89 -3.88 1.92
CA LYS A 127 -15.32 -4.02 2.16
C LYS A 127 -15.67 -3.86 3.64
N SER A 128 -14.90 -4.50 4.51
CA SER A 128 -15.04 -4.37 5.96
C SER A 128 -14.70 -2.96 6.45
N ALA A 129 -13.65 -2.31 5.92
CA ALA A 129 -13.30 -0.95 6.27
C ALA A 129 -14.43 0.03 5.94
N ILE A 130 -15.03 -0.07 4.76
CA ILE A 130 -16.19 0.75 4.35
C ILE A 130 -17.37 0.53 5.30
N ALA A 131 -17.67 -0.73 5.65
CA ALA A 131 -18.79 -1.05 6.55
C ALA A 131 -18.59 -0.53 7.98
N HIS A 132 -17.36 -0.27 8.41
CA HIS A 132 -17.06 0.14 9.77
C HIS A 132 -16.60 1.59 9.92
N THR A 133 -16.30 2.29 8.83
CA THR A 133 -15.61 3.60 8.90
C THR A 133 -16.42 4.67 9.62
N GLU A 134 -17.73 4.70 9.48
CA GLU A 134 -18.62 5.67 10.15
C GLU A 134 -18.50 5.59 11.69
N ARG A 135 -18.26 4.39 12.25
CA ARG A 135 -18.02 4.18 13.69
C ARG A 135 -16.81 4.98 14.19
N TYR A 136 -15.89 5.30 13.30
CA TYR A 136 -14.65 6.03 13.59
C TYR A 136 -14.68 7.48 13.06
N GLY A 137 -15.85 7.93 12.57
CA GLY A 137 -16.03 9.28 12.00
C GLY A 137 -15.59 9.40 10.55
N GLY A 138 -15.43 8.29 9.84
CA GLY A 138 -15.02 8.25 8.44
C GLY A 138 -16.21 8.24 7.47
N ASP A 139 -15.94 8.61 6.21
CA ASP A 139 -16.89 8.59 5.11
C ASP A 139 -16.70 7.33 4.26
N PRO A 140 -17.73 6.48 4.12
CA PRO A 140 -17.68 5.27 3.30
C PRO A 140 -17.66 5.54 1.78
N ASN A 141 -17.91 6.78 1.36
CA ASN A 141 -17.94 7.19 -0.05
C ASN A 141 -16.70 8.03 -0.45
N ARG A 142 -15.80 8.30 0.48
CA ARG A 142 -14.55 9.06 0.24
C ARG A 142 -13.35 8.18 0.58
N ILE A 143 -13.14 7.14 -0.25
CA ILE A 143 -12.09 6.13 -0.03
C ILE A 143 -10.80 6.53 -0.73
N ILE A 144 -9.69 6.40 -0.03
CA ILE A 144 -8.34 6.57 -0.54
C ILE A 144 -7.62 5.23 -0.42
N PHE A 145 -7.06 4.72 -1.50
CA PHE A 145 -6.14 3.58 -1.40
C PHE A 145 -4.72 4.06 -1.20
N GLY A 146 -4.03 3.48 -0.23
CA GLY A 146 -2.63 3.79 0.05
C GLY A 146 -1.79 2.55 0.26
N GLY A 147 -0.53 2.64 -0.10
CA GLY A 147 0.41 1.55 0.16
C GLY A 147 1.80 1.84 -0.37
N ASP A 148 2.73 1.05 0.11
CA ASP A 148 4.14 1.10 -0.25
C ASP A 148 4.60 -0.21 -0.89
N SER A 149 5.49 -0.19 -1.86
CA SER A 149 6.06 -1.38 -2.48
C SER A 149 4.95 -2.37 -2.93
N ALA A 150 4.91 -3.57 -2.37
CA ALA A 150 3.84 -4.56 -2.57
C ALA A 150 2.44 -4.01 -2.20
N GLY A 151 2.34 -3.14 -1.20
CA GLY A 151 1.08 -2.50 -0.82
C GLY A 151 0.63 -1.45 -1.84
N GLY A 152 1.58 -0.72 -2.44
CA GLY A 152 1.32 0.17 -3.58
C GLY A 152 0.80 -0.59 -4.80
N HIS A 153 1.36 -1.80 -5.05
CA HIS A 153 0.83 -2.72 -6.05
C HIS A 153 -0.61 -3.12 -5.76
N ILE A 154 -0.91 -3.59 -4.53
CA ILE A 154 -2.27 -4.01 -4.12
C ILE A 154 -3.25 -2.84 -4.32
N SER A 155 -2.90 -1.64 -3.88
CA SER A 155 -3.72 -0.44 -4.03
C SER A 155 -4.03 -0.12 -5.50
N ALA A 156 -3.02 -0.18 -6.37
CA ALA A 156 -3.20 0.04 -7.81
C ALA A 156 -4.00 -1.10 -8.47
N MET A 157 -3.82 -2.35 -8.03
CA MET A 157 -4.62 -3.49 -8.52
C MET A 157 -6.10 -3.35 -8.15
N LEU A 158 -6.43 -2.96 -6.92
CA LEU A 158 -7.83 -2.73 -6.52
C LEU A 158 -8.49 -1.66 -7.39
N MET A 159 -7.78 -0.57 -7.69
CA MET A 159 -8.28 0.45 -8.60
C MET A 159 -8.46 -0.09 -10.03
N ALA A 160 -7.47 -0.80 -10.57
CA ALA A 160 -7.53 -1.41 -11.88
C ALA A 160 -8.71 -2.39 -12.01
N LEU A 161 -8.90 -3.27 -11.04
CA LEU A 161 -10.01 -4.21 -11.01
C LEU A 161 -11.37 -3.48 -10.95
N THR A 162 -11.47 -2.42 -10.13
CA THR A 162 -12.69 -1.62 -10.02
C THR A 162 -13.07 -0.95 -11.33
N THR A 163 -12.10 -0.30 -11.98
CA THR A 163 -12.37 0.48 -13.21
C THR A 163 -12.49 -0.37 -14.47
N ASN A 164 -12.02 -1.62 -14.42
CA ASN A 164 -12.13 -2.56 -15.53
C ASN A 164 -13.20 -3.66 -15.31
N GLY A 165 -14.14 -3.44 -14.39
CA GLY A 165 -15.37 -4.20 -14.28
C GLY A 165 -15.27 -5.55 -13.57
N ASP A 166 -14.28 -5.74 -12.69
CA ASP A 166 -14.23 -6.94 -11.83
C ASP A 166 -15.41 -6.91 -10.84
N LYS A 167 -16.30 -7.88 -10.92
CA LYS A 167 -17.51 -7.97 -10.09
C LYS A 167 -17.22 -7.98 -8.59
N ARG A 168 -16.07 -8.49 -8.16
CA ARG A 168 -15.64 -8.48 -6.75
C ARG A 168 -15.44 -7.06 -6.22
N CYS A 169 -15.16 -6.10 -7.11
CA CYS A 169 -14.87 -4.70 -6.81
C CYS A 169 -16.04 -3.74 -7.11
N GLU A 170 -17.21 -4.24 -7.56
CA GLU A 170 -18.35 -3.42 -7.95
C GLU A 170 -18.81 -2.46 -6.82
N PHE A 171 -18.73 -2.87 -5.56
CA PHE A 171 -19.05 -2.05 -4.40
C PHE A 171 -18.15 -0.81 -4.22
N LEU A 172 -17.04 -0.72 -4.95
CA LEU A 172 -16.07 0.38 -4.92
C LEU A 172 -16.33 1.47 -5.97
N ILE A 173 -17.19 1.19 -6.95
CA ILE A 173 -17.50 2.12 -8.04
C ILE A 173 -17.99 3.47 -7.45
N GLY A 174 -17.37 4.56 -7.89
CA GLY A 174 -17.66 5.92 -7.45
C GLY A 174 -17.17 6.30 -6.04
N LYS A 175 -16.62 5.36 -5.26
CA LYS A 175 -16.17 5.61 -3.89
C LYS A 175 -14.68 5.95 -3.78
N ILE A 176 -13.84 5.44 -4.69
CA ILE A 176 -12.39 5.69 -4.66
C ILE A 176 -12.13 7.10 -5.18
N LYS A 177 -11.52 7.96 -4.36
CA LYS A 177 -11.30 9.38 -4.68
C LYS A 177 -9.83 9.72 -4.93
N ALA A 178 -8.89 8.93 -4.42
CA ALA A 178 -7.46 9.10 -4.67
C ALA A 178 -6.66 7.83 -4.38
N LEU A 179 -5.44 7.79 -4.92
CA LEU A 179 -4.43 6.78 -4.57
C LEU A 179 -3.16 7.45 -4.05
N ILE A 180 -2.52 6.81 -3.04
CA ILE A 180 -1.21 7.21 -2.49
C ILE A 180 -0.26 6.02 -2.67
N LEU A 181 0.62 6.11 -3.66
CA LEU A 181 1.45 5.00 -4.13
C LEU A 181 2.94 5.28 -3.87
N PHE A 182 3.51 4.69 -2.83
CA PHE A 182 4.92 4.86 -2.50
C PHE A 182 5.74 3.72 -3.12
N TYR A 183 6.65 4.06 -4.03
CA TYR A 183 7.61 3.13 -4.69
C TYR A 183 7.02 1.74 -5.00
N GLY A 184 5.78 1.71 -5.53
CA GLY A 184 5.04 0.47 -5.81
C GLY A 184 5.60 -0.33 -6.97
N VAL A 185 5.13 -1.58 -7.06
CA VAL A 185 5.29 -2.44 -8.23
C VAL A 185 4.03 -2.33 -9.08
N PHE A 186 4.15 -2.00 -10.35
CA PHE A 186 3.00 -1.76 -11.22
C PHE A 186 2.98 -2.64 -12.47
N ASN A 187 4.10 -3.33 -12.74
CA ASN A 187 4.19 -4.35 -13.78
C ASN A 187 5.04 -5.52 -13.27
N MET A 188 4.42 -6.69 -13.15
CA MET A 188 5.04 -7.89 -12.58
C MET A 188 6.06 -8.53 -13.52
N GLU A 189 6.01 -8.24 -14.83
CA GLU A 189 6.97 -8.73 -15.80
C GLU A 189 8.24 -7.89 -15.73
N THR A 190 8.14 -6.59 -15.90
CA THR A 190 9.31 -5.69 -15.95
C THR A 190 10.01 -5.51 -14.60
N MET A 191 9.33 -5.80 -13.46
CA MET A 191 9.99 -5.80 -12.16
C MET A 191 11.14 -6.81 -12.07
N LEU A 192 11.10 -7.90 -12.85
CA LEU A 192 12.07 -8.98 -12.78
C LEU A 192 13.47 -8.57 -13.27
N ASP A 193 13.55 -7.51 -14.07
CA ASP A 193 14.79 -7.02 -14.70
C ASP A 193 15.37 -5.79 -13.97
N THR A 194 14.73 -5.35 -12.90
CA THR A 194 15.16 -4.16 -12.15
C THR A 194 16.45 -4.36 -11.35
N GLY A 195 16.85 -5.61 -11.12
CA GLY A 195 17.93 -5.95 -10.18
C GLY A 195 17.59 -5.68 -8.71
N PHE A 196 16.30 -5.48 -8.39
CA PHE A 196 15.88 -5.36 -7.00
C PHE A 196 16.17 -6.64 -6.21
N PRO A 197 16.70 -6.56 -4.98
CA PRO A 197 17.10 -7.75 -4.23
C PRO A 197 15.97 -8.77 -4.08
N ASN A 198 16.26 -10.02 -4.39
CA ASN A 198 15.33 -11.15 -4.26
C ASN A 198 14.02 -11.05 -5.07
N ILE A 199 13.89 -10.10 -6.01
CA ILE A 199 12.62 -9.86 -6.73
C ILE A 199 12.11 -11.12 -7.45
N LYS A 200 13.00 -11.92 -8.06
CA LYS A 200 12.64 -13.18 -8.71
C LYS A 200 12.12 -14.23 -7.72
N ALA A 201 12.73 -14.31 -6.53
CA ALA A 201 12.25 -15.21 -5.47
C ALA A 201 10.88 -14.80 -4.95
N LEU A 202 10.66 -13.49 -4.75
CA LEU A 202 9.38 -12.93 -4.31
C LEU A 202 8.28 -13.16 -5.36
N GLY A 203 8.56 -12.90 -6.64
CA GLY A 203 7.63 -13.19 -7.74
C GLY A 203 7.29 -14.69 -7.84
N THR A 204 8.30 -15.56 -7.77
CA THR A 204 8.07 -17.02 -7.76
C THR A 204 7.20 -17.45 -6.57
N ALA A 205 7.38 -16.83 -5.43
CA ALA A 205 6.64 -17.19 -4.22
C ALA A 205 5.16 -16.77 -4.28
N CYS A 206 4.86 -15.58 -4.81
CA CYS A 206 3.51 -15.02 -4.80
C CYS A 206 2.66 -15.40 -6.01
N ILE A 207 3.26 -15.75 -7.17
CA ILE A 207 2.51 -16.13 -8.38
C ILE A 207 2.24 -17.64 -8.36
N GLU A 208 1.00 -18.03 -8.65
CA GLU A 208 0.66 -19.44 -8.88
C GLU A 208 1.35 -19.95 -10.14
N GLY A 209 1.98 -21.11 -10.05
CA GLY A 209 2.84 -21.62 -11.14
C GLY A 209 4.22 -20.95 -11.21
N GLY A 210 4.48 -19.87 -10.45
CA GLY A 210 5.74 -19.13 -10.45
C GLY A 210 5.90 -18.21 -11.68
N LEU A 211 7.16 -17.84 -11.98
CA LEU A 211 7.46 -16.86 -13.05
C LEU A 211 7.23 -17.37 -14.47
N GLN A 212 7.01 -18.67 -14.65
CA GLN A 212 6.65 -19.27 -15.95
C GLN A 212 5.19 -18.98 -16.33
N ASN A 213 4.35 -18.64 -15.35
CA ASN A 213 2.96 -18.27 -15.60
C ASN A 213 2.87 -16.81 -16.03
N THR A 214 3.17 -16.55 -17.31
CA THR A 214 3.15 -15.21 -17.91
C THR A 214 1.77 -14.56 -17.87
N ASP A 215 0.70 -15.34 -17.98
CA ASP A 215 -0.67 -14.83 -17.92
C ASP A 215 -0.99 -14.31 -16.53
N ALA A 216 -0.54 -15.00 -15.48
CA ALA A 216 -0.68 -14.48 -14.11
C ALA A 216 0.16 -13.22 -13.88
N LEU A 217 1.39 -13.15 -14.43
CA LEU A 217 2.19 -11.92 -14.35
C LEU A 217 1.47 -10.75 -15.02
N LYS A 218 0.87 -10.96 -16.20
CA LYS A 218 0.07 -9.95 -16.91
C LYS A 218 -1.18 -9.56 -16.12
N LYS A 219 -1.95 -10.56 -15.64
CA LYS A 219 -3.16 -10.39 -14.84
C LYS A 219 -2.93 -9.51 -13.61
N TYR A 220 -1.80 -9.71 -12.92
CA TYR A 220 -1.47 -8.96 -11.70
C TYR A 220 -0.55 -7.76 -11.95
N SER A 221 -0.55 -7.20 -13.15
CA SER A 221 0.16 -5.97 -13.50
C SER A 221 -0.85 -4.83 -13.71
N PRO A 222 -1.05 -3.91 -12.75
CA PRO A 222 -2.01 -2.82 -12.92
C PRO A 222 -1.75 -1.97 -14.17
N MET A 223 -0.50 -1.86 -14.63
CA MET A 223 -0.18 -1.17 -15.89
C MET A 223 -0.72 -1.84 -17.16
N ASN A 224 -1.21 -3.06 -17.09
CA ASN A 224 -1.80 -3.77 -18.24
C ASN A 224 -3.32 -3.53 -18.38
N TYR A 225 -3.90 -2.80 -17.46
CA TYR A 225 -5.31 -2.43 -17.49
C TYR A 225 -5.51 -1.04 -18.13
N ASP A 226 -6.75 -0.74 -18.50
CA ASP A 226 -7.11 0.63 -18.86
C ASP A 226 -7.10 1.53 -17.63
N LEU A 227 -6.30 2.60 -17.69
CA LEU A 227 -6.14 3.56 -16.60
C LEU A 227 -7.00 4.82 -16.76
N SER A 228 -7.77 4.94 -17.83
CA SER A 228 -8.53 6.17 -18.16
C SER A 228 -9.53 6.60 -17.07
N ASN A 229 -9.99 5.65 -16.25
CA ASN A 229 -10.94 5.89 -15.17
C ASN A 229 -10.28 5.80 -13.78
N PHE A 230 -8.95 5.85 -13.70
CA PHE A 230 -8.29 5.89 -12.40
C PHE A 230 -8.62 7.18 -11.64
N ALA A 231 -8.71 7.07 -10.32
CA ALA A 231 -8.77 8.24 -9.46
C ALA A 231 -7.42 8.99 -9.47
N PRO A 232 -7.38 10.28 -9.09
CA PRO A 232 -6.13 11.02 -8.91
C PRO A 232 -5.07 10.24 -8.13
N CYS A 233 -3.82 10.27 -8.60
CA CYS A 233 -2.73 9.46 -8.05
C CYS A 233 -1.57 10.32 -7.54
N PHE A 234 -1.19 10.08 -6.29
CA PHE A 234 0.08 10.53 -5.74
C PHE A 234 1.11 9.42 -5.83
N LEU A 235 2.26 9.69 -6.43
CA LEU A 235 3.39 8.76 -6.49
C LEU A 235 4.60 9.35 -5.77
N ALA A 236 5.38 8.49 -5.11
CA ALA A 236 6.66 8.89 -4.55
C ALA A 236 7.72 7.81 -4.79
N SER A 237 8.93 8.22 -5.15
CA SER A 237 10.04 7.32 -5.43
C SER A 237 11.38 8.04 -5.32
N GLY A 238 12.48 7.29 -5.24
CA GLY A 238 13.85 7.82 -5.24
C GLY A 238 14.68 7.25 -6.38
N GLU A 239 15.62 8.03 -6.88
CA GLU A 239 16.54 7.63 -7.96
C GLU A 239 17.37 6.39 -7.62
N VAL A 240 17.70 6.22 -6.33
CA VAL A 240 18.48 5.06 -5.87
C VAL A 240 17.65 3.79 -5.69
N ASP A 241 16.32 3.89 -5.77
CA ASP A 241 15.42 2.74 -5.73
C ASP A 241 15.42 2.04 -7.09
N LYS A 242 15.84 0.80 -7.11
CA LYS A 242 15.90 -0.02 -8.34
C LYS A 242 14.56 -0.24 -9.03
N LEU A 243 13.44 -0.06 -8.32
CA LEU A 243 12.10 -0.13 -8.90
C LEU A 243 11.67 1.17 -9.60
N HIS A 244 12.40 2.29 -9.39
CA HIS A 244 11.94 3.60 -9.86
C HIS A 244 11.67 3.63 -11.37
N SER A 245 12.66 3.29 -12.20
CA SER A 245 12.60 3.52 -13.66
C SER A 245 11.51 2.70 -14.36
N SER A 246 11.44 1.40 -14.09
CA SER A 246 10.50 0.49 -14.76
C SER A 246 9.13 0.42 -14.08
N GLN A 247 8.99 0.93 -12.87
CA GLN A 247 7.74 0.87 -12.11
C GLN A 247 7.15 2.28 -11.92
N SER A 248 7.68 3.07 -11.01
CA SER A 248 7.09 4.37 -10.66
C SER A 248 7.09 5.36 -11.82
N ALA A 249 8.20 5.49 -12.55
CA ALA A 249 8.29 6.42 -13.68
C ALA A 249 7.40 6.01 -14.85
N THR A 250 7.34 4.69 -15.15
CA THR A 250 6.50 4.17 -16.22
C THR A 250 5.01 4.28 -15.86
N MET A 251 4.63 3.99 -14.61
CA MET A 251 3.25 4.15 -14.14
C MET A 251 2.83 5.63 -14.21
N LEU A 252 3.67 6.55 -13.76
CA LEU A 252 3.42 7.99 -13.84
C LEU A 252 3.18 8.45 -15.29
N LYS A 253 4.02 7.98 -16.22
CA LYS A 253 3.87 8.28 -17.65
C LYS A 253 2.51 7.81 -18.16
N LYS A 254 2.15 6.54 -17.92
CA LYS A 254 0.86 5.98 -18.35
C LYS A 254 -0.34 6.70 -17.75
N LEU A 255 -0.32 7.03 -16.46
CA LEU A 255 -1.39 7.79 -15.82
C LEU A 255 -1.57 9.17 -16.48
N LYS A 256 -0.48 9.88 -16.78
CA LYS A 256 -0.53 11.17 -17.48
C LYS A 256 -1.07 11.04 -18.91
N GLU A 257 -0.63 10.02 -19.65
CA GLU A 257 -1.12 9.71 -21.00
C GLU A 257 -2.62 9.37 -20.98
N SER A 258 -3.12 8.80 -19.90
CA SER A 258 -4.55 8.51 -19.66
C SER A 258 -5.33 9.72 -19.11
N GLY A 259 -4.72 10.90 -19.01
CA GLY A 259 -5.38 12.13 -18.53
C GLY A 259 -5.62 12.19 -17.02
N ILE A 260 -5.02 11.29 -16.24
CA ILE A 260 -5.22 11.23 -14.80
C ILE A 260 -4.43 12.34 -14.08
N LYS A 261 -5.09 13.06 -13.17
CA LYS A 261 -4.42 14.02 -12.29
C LYS A 261 -3.38 13.29 -11.42
N THR A 262 -2.12 13.68 -11.56
CA THR A 262 -1.01 13.06 -10.84
C THR A 262 -0.14 14.07 -10.13
N GLU A 263 0.32 13.74 -8.96
CA GLU A 263 1.41 14.40 -8.26
C GLU A 263 2.55 13.38 -8.07
N HIS A 264 3.80 13.80 -8.29
CA HIS A 264 4.95 12.94 -8.12
C HIS A 264 6.04 13.61 -7.31
N VAL A 265 6.44 12.98 -6.22
CA VAL A 265 7.63 13.33 -5.45
C VAL A 265 8.76 12.40 -5.86
N PHE A 266 9.80 13.00 -6.44
CA PHE A 266 11.00 12.30 -6.85
C PHE A 266 12.20 12.86 -6.10
N PHE A 267 12.95 11.97 -5.43
CA PHE A 267 14.18 12.33 -4.72
C PHE A 267 15.40 11.94 -5.52
N SER A 268 16.15 12.93 -5.97
CA SER A 268 17.40 12.70 -6.69
C SER A 268 18.48 12.13 -5.77
N LYS A 269 19.40 11.36 -6.33
CA LYS A 269 20.56 10.79 -5.61
C LYS A 269 21.47 11.87 -5.01
N ARG A 270 21.50 13.07 -5.62
CA ARG A 270 22.32 14.19 -5.15
C ARG A 270 21.79 14.82 -3.89
N GLU A 271 20.46 14.90 -3.76
CA GLU A 271 19.80 15.62 -2.67
C GLU A 271 19.49 14.70 -1.50
N TYR A 272 19.03 13.48 -1.79
CA TYR A 272 18.53 12.59 -0.78
C TYR A 272 18.79 11.12 -1.13
N LYS A 273 19.14 10.34 -0.11
CA LYS A 273 19.24 8.88 -0.22
C LYS A 273 17.87 8.23 0.03
N ALA A 274 16.88 8.59 -0.78
CA ALA A 274 15.55 7.96 -0.71
C ALA A 274 15.61 6.53 -1.25
N MET A 275 16.05 5.62 -0.40
CA MET A 275 16.09 4.20 -0.71
C MET A 275 14.69 3.60 -0.69
N HIS A 276 14.55 2.39 -1.21
CA HIS A 276 13.31 1.63 -1.07
C HIS A 276 12.88 1.56 0.41
N ALA A 277 11.57 1.65 0.66
CA ALA A 277 10.97 1.61 2.00
C ALA A 277 11.27 2.81 2.93
N TYR A 278 11.75 3.97 2.42
CA TYR A 278 12.04 5.14 3.26
C TYR A 278 10.83 5.67 4.07
N MET A 279 9.60 5.37 3.64
CA MET A 279 8.39 5.74 4.38
C MET A 279 8.19 4.96 5.69
N THR A 280 8.94 3.87 5.91
CA THR A 280 8.94 3.14 7.18
C THR A 280 9.75 3.85 8.27
N VAL A 281 10.63 4.77 7.89
CA VAL A 281 11.52 5.49 8.81
C VAL A 281 10.93 6.87 9.10
N ASP A 282 10.35 7.00 10.29
CA ASP A 282 9.71 8.25 10.71
C ASP A 282 10.71 9.38 10.96
N GLY A 283 10.34 10.60 10.54
CA GLY A 283 11.07 11.82 10.85
C GLY A 283 12.32 12.09 10.00
N ILE A 284 12.69 11.21 9.07
CA ILE A 284 13.72 11.57 8.08
C ILE A 284 13.17 12.57 7.06
N SER A 285 14.03 13.40 6.50
CA SER A 285 13.66 14.50 5.61
C SER A 285 12.76 14.05 4.44
N THR A 286 13.09 12.94 3.78
CA THR A 286 12.31 12.38 2.66
C THR A 286 10.91 11.94 3.07
N ASN A 287 10.75 11.33 4.27
CA ASN A 287 9.46 10.95 4.80
C ASN A 287 8.60 12.19 5.11
N VAL A 288 9.18 13.17 5.79
CA VAL A 288 8.47 14.42 6.16
C VAL A 288 8.00 15.15 4.91
N GLN A 289 8.89 15.40 3.93
CA GLN A 289 8.54 16.08 2.68
C GLN A 289 7.48 15.33 1.90
N THR A 290 7.57 13.99 1.85
CA THR A 290 6.55 13.17 1.17
C THR A 290 5.18 13.35 1.82
N LEU A 291 5.10 13.34 3.16
CA LEU A 291 3.83 13.51 3.87
C LEU A 291 3.24 14.92 3.70
N GLU A 292 4.06 15.97 3.67
CA GLU A 292 3.61 17.33 3.38
C GLU A 292 3.02 17.42 1.96
N ARG A 293 3.66 16.80 0.98
CA ARG A 293 3.17 16.76 -0.39
C ARG A 293 1.91 15.91 -0.53
N VAL A 294 1.79 14.77 0.18
CA VAL A 294 0.54 13.98 0.26
C VAL A 294 -0.59 14.85 0.80
N LYS A 295 -0.37 15.56 1.90
CA LYS A 295 -1.38 16.45 2.49
C LYS A 295 -1.85 17.52 1.49
N LYS A 296 -0.91 18.16 0.79
CA LYS A 296 -1.21 19.17 -0.23
C LYS A 296 -2.02 18.56 -1.38
N PHE A 297 -1.56 17.44 -1.94
CA PHE A 297 -2.24 16.74 -3.04
C PHE A 297 -3.68 16.35 -2.67
N LEU A 298 -3.88 15.73 -1.51
CA LEU A 298 -5.21 15.31 -1.08
C LEU A 298 -6.16 16.50 -0.93
N LYS A 299 -5.68 17.62 -0.38
CA LYS A 299 -6.46 18.88 -0.32
C LYS A 299 -6.81 19.40 -1.73
N GLU A 300 -5.89 19.33 -2.70
CA GLU A 300 -6.11 19.78 -4.09
C GLU A 300 -7.11 18.91 -4.86
N VAL A 301 -7.38 17.69 -4.39
CA VAL A 301 -8.41 16.80 -4.96
C VAL A 301 -9.67 16.73 -4.09
N GLY A 302 -9.83 17.64 -3.12
CA GLY A 302 -11.03 17.76 -2.30
C GLY A 302 -11.15 16.78 -1.12
N LEU A 303 -10.01 16.31 -0.63
CA LEU A 303 -9.93 15.29 0.44
C LEU A 303 -9.20 15.79 1.69
#